data_aef82c6eda94212152741b5e4b46ffd9
#
_entry.id   aef82c6eda94212152741b5e4b46ffd9
#
_cell.length_a   1.000
_cell.length_b   1.000
_cell.length_c   1.000
_cell.angle_alpha   90.00
_cell.angle_beta   90.00
_cell.angle_gamma   90.00
#
_symmetry.space_group_name_H-M   'P 1'
#
loop_
_entity.id
_entity.type
_entity.pdbx_description
1 polymer ?
#
loop_
_entity_poly.entity_id
_entity_poly.type
_entity_poly.pdbx_seq_one_letter_code
_entity_poly.pdbx_strand_id
1 'polypeptide(L)'
;MTTLPSPSITDYTGATCQPLSGGRIRFTLTPGSSALTITVPNLVPGHRIGAQIRVRADKPGKTIVIRIGNQAHTYGPGPIYTTSAENSDMGTELAIAVAGLQTGTIEALTVWDRTDIPANPRPCDVLSLQALYPIQGSAGLRWNTDRWNRQAWTRGAPRPWALAWNRNAWDTRAWNQGESVADQWQDILGPCTDLTVTRGVTTNGPAMSAAVGTLTAHAINALSPRATGLHHGTPIRLIHWPTRTAIYTGVITDLTITPHKPGSRVDYEVTLTASDTVARLAAITRYGAKADGGNGSEPWTARLDRLIKSAPDLPYRIHDTATQTVPPTVWETSLAKHLDALTASVLGSWTVDRDGTVSIRVTRPRSAAITLTDAETSAITSGIWSYTDINVAWNAADALAHVTINNHAAKWDAENSEWTADDTETTVDDPTAATAWGGSAISIDATLPAADVERTARRYLAAATADPAPSSVSLVAAHDAGPAERAAHMATAAAFDPIQAINIEWRGEDALALITQVTHTITPTTWKTRLNLTNNQYRKDQP
;
A
#
# COMPACT_ATOMS: atom_id res chain seq x y z
N MET A 1 8.52 -1.93 21.77
CA MET A 1 9.88 -1.58 21.31
C MET A 1 10.68 -1.08 22.49
N THR A 2 11.61 -1.86 22.96
CA THR A 2 12.49 -1.50 24.08
C THR A 2 13.81 -1.02 23.50
N THR A 3 14.21 0.23 23.79
CA THR A 3 15.52 0.72 23.38
C THR A 3 16.58 0.01 24.22
N LEU A 4 17.50 -0.68 23.56
CA LEU A 4 18.61 -1.33 24.22
C LEU A 4 19.69 -0.30 24.57
N PRO A 5 20.52 -0.57 25.60
CA PRO A 5 21.62 0.32 25.94
C PRO A 5 22.58 0.47 24.73
N SER A 6 23.08 1.68 24.54
CA SER A 6 24.09 1.91 23.49
C SER A 6 25.35 1.10 23.79
N PRO A 7 26.00 0.50 22.75
CA PRO A 7 27.25 -0.22 22.92
C PRO A 7 28.32 0.65 23.60
N SER A 8 29.11 0.03 24.46
CA SER A 8 30.26 0.71 25.08
C SER A 8 31.39 0.91 24.07
N ILE A 9 32.33 1.81 24.35
CA ILE A 9 33.45 2.05 23.41
C ILE A 9 34.33 0.82 23.20
N THR A 10 34.31 -0.12 24.12
CA THR A 10 35.04 -1.40 24.03
C THR A 10 34.40 -2.37 23.03
N ASP A 11 33.15 -2.14 22.64
CA ASP A 11 32.43 -2.97 21.67
C ASP A 11 32.76 -2.55 20.21
N TYR A 12 33.62 -1.55 20.05
CA TYR A 12 34.06 -1.05 18.74
C TYR A 12 35.42 -1.66 18.39
N THR A 13 35.47 -2.39 17.29
CA THR A 13 36.70 -3.05 16.81
C THR A 13 37.07 -2.59 15.39
N GLY A 14 38.32 -2.80 15.01
CA GLY A 14 38.82 -2.40 13.70
C GLY A 14 39.14 -0.90 13.55
N ALA A 15 38.94 -0.10 14.59
CA ALA A 15 39.21 1.33 14.58
C ALA A 15 39.64 1.84 15.97
N THR A 16 40.36 2.97 15.97
CA THR A 16 40.55 3.77 17.18
C THR A 16 39.38 4.72 17.30
N CYS A 17 38.66 4.66 18.45
CA CYS A 17 37.47 5.41 18.71
C CYS A 17 37.67 6.45 19.79
N GLN A 18 37.15 7.66 19.57
CA GLN A 18 37.18 8.80 20.50
C GLN A 18 35.76 9.28 20.79
N PRO A 19 35.30 9.26 22.04
CA PRO A 19 34.01 9.84 22.40
C PRO A 19 34.02 11.36 22.18
N LEU A 20 32.91 11.88 21.66
CA LEU A 20 32.62 13.30 21.49
C LEU A 20 31.39 13.69 22.32
N SER A 21 31.19 14.99 22.51
CA SER A 21 30.00 15.50 23.21
C SER A 21 28.70 15.05 22.50
N GLY A 22 27.66 14.78 23.30
CA GLY A 22 26.33 14.36 22.79
C GLY A 22 26.28 12.92 22.30
N GLY A 23 27.09 12.01 22.87
CA GLY A 23 27.04 10.57 22.54
C GLY A 23 27.60 10.21 21.16
N ARG A 24 28.23 11.14 20.49
CA ARG A 24 28.89 10.92 19.21
C ARG A 24 30.25 10.25 19.38
N ILE A 25 30.67 9.44 18.42
CA ILE A 25 31.94 8.74 18.44
C ILE A 25 32.70 8.99 17.14
N ARG A 26 33.87 9.59 17.23
CA ARG A 26 34.80 9.72 16.11
C ARG A 26 35.62 8.44 16.00
N PHE A 27 35.80 7.95 14.80
CA PHE A 27 36.60 6.76 14.55
C PHE A 27 37.65 6.97 13.46
N THR A 28 38.76 6.26 13.58
CA THR A 28 39.79 6.14 12.57
C THR A 28 40.16 4.67 12.43
N LEU A 29 40.05 4.09 11.23
CA LEU A 29 40.40 2.69 11.03
C LEU A 29 41.86 2.42 11.39
N THR A 30 42.11 1.33 12.09
CA THR A 30 43.46 0.87 12.36
C THR A 30 44.10 0.35 11.10
N PRO A 31 45.45 0.46 10.95
CA PRO A 31 46.14 -0.06 9.78
C PRO A 31 45.82 -1.54 9.57
N GLY A 32 45.40 -1.89 8.36
CA GLY A 32 45.03 -3.25 7.97
C GLY A 32 43.56 -3.58 8.17
N SER A 33 42.75 -2.74 8.87
CA SER A 33 41.31 -2.94 8.99
C SER A 33 40.57 -2.40 7.79
N SER A 34 39.60 -3.16 7.27
CA SER A 34 38.73 -2.78 6.16
C SER A 34 37.43 -2.11 6.59
N ALA A 35 37.03 -2.26 7.87
CA ALA A 35 35.81 -1.74 8.43
C ALA A 35 35.92 -1.46 9.93
N LEU A 36 35.12 -0.49 10.42
CA LEU A 36 34.76 -0.41 11.83
C LEU A 36 33.64 -1.43 12.07
N THR A 37 33.77 -2.24 13.10
CA THR A 37 32.71 -3.14 13.58
C THR A 37 32.26 -2.75 14.98
N ILE A 38 30.96 -2.66 15.20
CA ILE A 38 30.32 -2.37 16.48
C ILE A 38 29.54 -3.63 16.86
N THR A 39 29.83 -4.20 18.00
CA THR A 39 29.12 -5.37 18.51
C THR A 39 28.14 -4.94 19.59
N VAL A 40 26.86 -5.29 19.41
CA VAL A 40 25.84 -5.12 20.45
C VAL A 40 25.68 -6.46 21.16
N PRO A 41 26.21 -6.60 22.37
CA PRO A 41 26.21 -7.87 23.10
C PRO A 41 24.93 -8.10 23.89
N ASN A 42 24.82 -9.28 24.49
CA ASN A 42 23.77 -9.66 25.46
C ASN A 42 22.34 -9.63 24.89
N LEU A 43 22.20 -9.94 23.61
CA LEU A 43 20.89 -10.09 22.98
C LEU A 43 20.27 -11.45 23.37
N VAL A 44 18.94 -11.48 23.40
CA VAL A 44 18.20 -12.73 23.64
C VAL A 44 18.05 -13.47 22.31
N PRO A 45 18.52 -14.73 22.20
CA PRO A 45 18.38 -15.52 20.98
C PRO A 45 16.91 -15.63 20.53
N GLY A 46 16.67 -15.56 19.23
CA GLY A 46 15.32 -15.61 18.66
C GLY A 46 14.54 -14.30 18.74
N HIS A 47 15.09 -13.28 19.40
CA HIS A 47 14.50 -11.96 19.41
C HIS A 47 14.74 -11.22 18.10
N ARG A 48 13.86 -10.28 17.85
CA ARG A 48 13.91 -9.41 16.70
C ARG A 48 14.55 -8.09 17.06
N ILE A 49 15.75 -7.90 16.60
CA ILE A 49 16.58 -6.75 16.93
C ILE A 49 16.67 -5.83 15.73
N GLY A 50 16.37 -4.56 15.92
CA GLY A 50 16.58 -3.50 14.95
C GLY A 50 17.71 -2.58 15.40
N ALA A 51 18.40 -1.99 14.42
CA ALA A 51 19.36 -0.93 14.67
C ALA A 51 19.25 0.17 13.61
N GLN A 52 19.50 1.40 14.03
CA GLN A 52 19.68 2.55 13.15
C GLN A 52 21.02 3.20 13.47
N ILE A 53 21.81 3.43 12.44
CA ILE A 53 23.10 4.11 12.56
C ILE A 53 23.16 5.31 11.62
N ARG A 54 23.74 6.41 12.11
CA ARG A 54 24.04 7.60 11.33
C ARG A 54 25.53 7.87 11.39
N VAL A 55 26.15 7.92 10.22
CA VAL A 55 27.60 8.09 10.07
C VAL A 55 27.87 9.33 9.22
N ARG A 56 28.77 10.20 9.69
CA ARG A 56 29.30 11.31 8.93
C ARG A 56 30.69 10.95 8.44
N ALA A 57 30.96 11.15 7.15
CA ALA A 57 32.27 11.00 6.56
C ALA A 57 33.10 12.30 6.75
N ASP A 58 34.33 12.19 7.22
CA ASP A 58 35.24 13.35 7.29
C ASP A 58 35.68 13.78 5.89
N LYS A 59 35.76 12.84 4.96
CA LYS A 59 36.09 13.09 3.55
C LYS A 59 35.06 12.41 2.65
N PRO A 60 34.10 13.17 2.10
CA PRO A 60 33.17 12.62 1.12
C PRO A 60 33.92 12.27 -0.17
N GLY A 61 33.60 11.17 -0.79
CA GLY A 61 34.19 10.78 -2.07
C GLY A 61 34.42 9.29 -2.28
N LYS A 62 34.07 8.45 -1.29
CA LYS A 62 34.16 6.98 -1.39
C LYS A 62 32.80 6.34 -1.23
N THR A 63 32.65 5.17 -1.82
CA THR A 63 31.49 4.28 -1.57
C THR A 63 31.61 3.72 -0.17
N ILE A 64 30.51 3.77 0.57
CA ILE A 64 30.40 3.26 1.94
C ILE A 64 29.46 2.09 1.97
N VAL A 65 29.82 1.05 2.69
CA VAL A 65 28.96 -0.09 3.01
C VAL A 65 28.69 -0.08 4.49
N ILE A 66 27.42 0.00 4.88
CA ILE A 66 26.99 -0.18 6.26
C ILE A 66 26.22 -1.49 6.33
N ARG A 67 26.71 -2.41 7.16
CA ARG A 67 26.05 -3.70 7.40
C ARG A 67 25.45 -3.71 8.80
N ILE A 68 24.21 -4.15 8.94
CA ILE A 68 23.53 -4.39 10.22
C ILE A 68 23.09 -5.85 10.22
N GLY A 69 23.75 -6.68 11.00
CA GLY A 69 23.56 -8.14 10.97
C GLY A 69 23.85 -8.71 9.57
N ASN A 70 22.87 -9.38 8.98
CA ASN A 70 22.94 -9.96 7.63
C ASN A 70 22.56 -8.97 6.51
N GLN A 71 22.10 -7.78 6.84
CA GLN A 71 21.69 -6.78 5.85
C GLN A 71 22.82 -5.79 5.58
N ALA A 72 23.16 -5.58 4.31
CA ALA A 72 24.20 -4.66 3.89
C ALA A 72 23.63 -3.58 2.96
N HIS A 73 23.93 -2.32 3.28
CA HIS A 73 23.51 -1.15 2.53
C HIS A 73 24.73 -0.44 1.97
N THR A 74 24.70 -0.16 0.69
CA THR A 74 25.81 0.53 0.00
C THR A 74 25.37 1.91 -0.45
N TYR A 75 26.18 2.90 -0.14
CA TYR A 75 25.94 4.30 -0.44
C TYR A 75 27.03 4.85 -1.38
N GLY A 76 26.62 5.66 -2.32
CA GLY A 76 27.55 6.49 -3.10
C GLY A 76 28.20 7.58 -2.24
N PRO A 77 29.15 8.35 -2.83
CA PRO A 77 29.81 9.43 -2.11
C PRO A 77 28.85 10.47 -1.54
N GLY A 78 28.97 10.77 -0.26
CA GLY A 78 28.18 11.76 0.44
C GLY A 78 28.77 12.14 1.80
N PRO A 79 28.28 13.20 2.44
CA PRO A 79 28.81 13.63 3.73
C PRO A 79 28.20 12.89 4.91
N ILE A 80 26.96 12.38 4.79
CA ILE A 80 26.23 11.72 5.87
C ILE A 80 25.46 10.52 5.31
N TYR A 81 25.50 9.45 6.06
CA TYR A 81 24.84 8.17 5.74
C TYR A 81 23.98 7.75 6.91
N THR A 82 22.75 7.34 6.63
CA THR A 82 21.86 6.78 7.64
C THR A 82 21.25 5.50 7.10
N THR A 83 21.26 4.48 7.92
CA THR A 83 20.61 3.22 7.61
C THR A 83 19.96 2.64 8.83
N SER A 84 18.88 1.90 8.63
CA SER A 84 18.25 1.07 9.65
C SER A 84 17.96 -0.30 9.07
N ALA A 85 18.08 -1.31 9.90
CA ALA A 85 17.73 -2.67 9.54
C ALA A 85 17.18 -3.41 10.75
N GLU A 86 16.33 -4.39 10.51
CA GLU A 86 15.83 -5.31 11.51
C GLU A 86 16.22 -6.73 11.13
N ASN A 87 16.74 -7.46 12.09
CA ASN A 87 17.14 -8.84 11.93
C ASN A 87 16.28 -9.71 12.83
N SER A 88 15.65 -10.72 12.25
CA SER A 88 15.00 -11.81 12.95
C SER A 88 16.02 -12.95 13.07
N ASP A 89 15.91 -13.72 14.14
CA ASP A 89 16.78 -14.88 14.34
C ASP A 89 18.23 -14.54 14.68
N MET A 90 18.41 -13.48 15.46
CA MET A 90 19.72 -13.12 15.98
C MET A 90 20.16 -14.06 17.10
N GLY A 91 21.47 -14.36 17.13
CA GLY A 91 22.10 -15.01 18.27
C GLY A 91 22.19 -14.06 19.47
N THR A 92 23.27 -14.16 20.23
CA THR A 92 23.52 -13.33 21.42
C THR A 92 24.11 -11.96 21.10
N GLU A 93 24.42 -11.67 19.84
CA GLU A 93 25.08 -10.44 19.41
C GLU A 93 24.57 -9.94 18.06
N LEU A 94 24.52 -8.60 17.90
CA LEU A 94 24.29 -7.94 16.62
C LEU A 94 25.58 -7.21 16.21
N ALA A 95 26.14 -7.57 15.06
CA ALA A 95 27.28 -6.87 14.48
C ALA A 95 26.81 -5.77 13.51
N ILE A 96 27.34 -4.56 13.68
CA ILE A 96 27.15 -3.42 12.78
C ILE A 96 28.51 -3.04 12.22
N ALA A 97 28.69 -3.12 10.89
CA ALA A 97 29.96 -2.81 10.25
C ALA A 97 29.85 -1.58 9.34
N VAL A 98 30.83 -0.70 9.41
CA VAL A 98 30.96 0.48 8.53
C VAL A 98 32.27 0.35 7.76
N ALA A 99 32.19 0.12 6.46
CA ALA A 99 33.33 -0.04 5.55
C ALA A 99 33.37 1.09 4.52
N GLY A 100 34.57 1.32 3.94
CA GLY A 100 34.76 2.32 2.90
C GLY A 100 35.17 3.71 3.41
N LEU A 101 35.17 3.96 4.72
CA LEU A 101 35.67 5.18 5.36
C LEU A 101 36.94 4.89 6.15
N GLN A 102 37.97 5.70 5.96
CA GLN A 102 39.17 5.65 6.81
C GLN A 102 38.95 6.39 8.14
N THR A 103 38.20 7.49 8.08
CA THR A 103 37.83 8.32 9.24
C THR A 103 36.41 8.80 9.11
N GLY A 104 35.71 8.87 10.23
CA GLY A 104 34.33 9.36 10.27
C GLY A 104 33.81 9.54 11.69
N THR A 105 32.59 10.00 11.80
CA THR A 105 31.90 10.20 13.08
C THR A 105 30.58 9.44 13.05
N ILE A 106 30.37 8.57 14.04
CA ILE A 106 29.03 8.04 14.32
C ILE A 106 28.28 9.13 15.05
N GLU A 107 27.27 9.68 14.41
CA GLU A 107 26.46 10.77 14.96
C GLU A 107 25.32 10.27 15.84
N ALA A 108 24.78 9.09 15.50
CA ALA A 108 23.77 8.42 16.29
C ALA A 108 23.83 6.91 16.02
N LEU A 109 23.61 6.14 17.07
CA LEU A 109 23.37 4.70 17.01
C LEU A 109 22.24 4.39 18.00
N THR A 110 21.16 3.81 17.49
CA THR A 110 20.04 3.35 18.29
C THR A 110 19.81 1.89 17.97
N VAL A 111 19.70 1.07 19.01
CA VAL A 111 19.38 -0.36 18.90
C VAL A 111 18.11 -0.62 19.70
N TRP A 112 17.21 -1.44 19.17
CA TRP A 112 15.95 -1.75 19.81
C TRP A 112 15.56 -3.21 19.66
N ASP A 113 14.84 -3.72 20.65
CA ASP A 113 14.17 -4.99 20.60
C ASP A 113 12.68 -4.78 20.33
N ARG A 114 12.17 -5.42 19.30
CA ARG A 114 10.74 -5.40 18.93
C ARG A 114 10.02 -6.70 19.27
N THR A 115 10.70 -7.67 19.81
CA THR A 115 10.09 -8.95 20.17
C THR A 115 9.19 -8.78 21.39
N ASP A 116 9.60 -7.93 22.34
CA ASP A 116 8.78 -7.56 23.47
C ASP A 116 7.76 -6.48 23.05
N ILE A 117 6.57 -6.90 22.68
CA ILE A 117 5.45 -5.99 22.58
C ILE A 117 5.10 -5.59 24.02
N PRO A 118 5.10 -4.28 24.37
CA PRO A 118 4.74 -3.85 25.71
C PRO A 118 3.40 -4.45 26.13
N ALA A 119 3.23 -4.74 27.41
CA ALA A 119 1.95 -5.24 27.91
C ALA A 119 0.77 -4.30 27.58
N ASN A 120 1.06 -3.02 27.35
CA ASN A 120 0.10 -2.02 26.90
C ASN A 120 0.59 -1.35 25.59
N PRO A 121 0.44 -2.00 24.42
CA PRO A 121 1.05 -1.56 23.19
C PRO A 121 0.38 -0.27 22.67
N ARG A 122 1.21 0.63 22.14
CA ARG A 122 0.78 1.82 21.41
C ARG A 122 0.89 1.54 19.90
N PRO A 123 0.25 2.32 19.03
CA PRO A 123 0.39 2.15 17.58
C PRO A 123 1.84 2.13 17.09
N CYS A 124 2.69 3.03 17.62
CA CYS A 124 4.12 3.06 17.26
C CYS A 124 4.91 1.80 17.66
N ASP A 125 4.41 1.02 18.62
CA ASP A 125 5.07 -0.20 19.07
C ASP A 125 4.74 -1.40 18.17
N VAL A 126 3.63 -1.35 17.44
CA VAL A 126 3.10 -2.46 16.63
C VAL A 126 3.06 -2.18 15.13
N LEU A 127 3.30 -0.95 14.71
CA LEU A 127 3.32 -0.57 13.29
C LEU A 127 4.73 -0.46 12.73
N SER A 128 4.85 -0.68 11.43
CA SER A 128 6.07 -0.48 10.66
C SER A 128 5.70 0.13 9.32
N LEU A 129 6.14 1.36 9.08
CA LEU A 129 6.07 2.00 7.78
C LEU A 129 7.37 1.71 7.05
N GLN A 130 7.31 0.99 5.96
CA GLN A 130 8.48 0.51 5.25
C GLN A 130 8.54 1.07 3.85
N ALA A 131 9.71 1.53 3.44
CA ALA A 131 10.01 1.87 2.06
C ALA A 131 10.97 0.85 1.46
N LEU A 132 10.74 0.49 0.20
CA LEU A 132 11.65 -0.35 -0.55
C LEU A 132 12.73 0.53 -1.17
N TYR A 133 13.91 0.48 -0.59
CA TYR A 133 15.04 1.19 -1.16
C TYR A 133 15.61 0.39 -2.32
N PRO A 134 15.56 0.93 -3.55
CA PRO A 134 16.39 0.38 -4.60
C PRO A 134 17.83 0.51 -4.12
N ILE A 135 18.59 -0.56 -4.17
CA ILE A 135 20.04 -0.49 -3.94
C ILE A 135 20.58 0.59 -4.86
N GLN A 136 21.09 1.69 -4.26
CA GLN A 136 21.67 2.77 -5.07
C GLN A 136 22.77 2.17 -5.94
N GLY A 137 22.57 2.17 -7.23
CA GLY A 137 23.44 1.52 -8.19
C GLY A 137 22.68 0.67 -9.21
N SER A 138 21.35 0.58 -9.09
CA SER A 138 20.52 -0.22 -9.99
C SER A 138 20.16 0.47 -11.31
N ALA A 139 20.53 1.73 -11.55
CA ALA A 139 20.43 2.27 -12.90
C ALA A 139 21.41 1.50 -13.79
N GLY A 140 20.87 0.56 -14.59
CA GLY A 140 21.63 -0.12 -15.61
C GLY A 140 22.42 0.91 -16.43
N LEU A 141 23.59 0.54 -16.89
CA LEU A 141 24.31 1.36 -17.85
C LEU A 141 23.37 1.66 -19.02
N ARG A 142 23.08 2.93 -19.23
CA ARG A 142 22.31 3.34 -20.40
C ARG A 142 23.26 3.37 -21.58
N TRP A 143 22.96 2.57 -22.57
CA TRP A 143 23.81 2.30 -23.73
C TRP A 143 24.34 3.57 -24.44
N ASN A 144 23.61 4.67 -24.42
CA ASN A 144 24.01 5.93 -25.06
C ASN A 144 24.42 7.06 -24.11
N THR A 145 24.34 6.87 -22.81
CA THR A 145 24.60 7.94 -21.84
C THR A 145 25.78 7.66 -20.92
N ASP A 146 26.13 6.40 -20.73
CA ASP A 146 27.22 6.02 -19.84
C ASP A 146 28.50 5.80 -20.65
N ARG A 147 29.57 6.49 -20.28
CA ARG A 147 30.87 6.33 -20.93
C ARG A 147 31.56 5.06 -20.47
N TRP A 148 31.89 4.19 -21.39
CA TRP A 148 32.52 2.89 -21.20
C TRP A 148 33.77 2.87 -20.30
N ASN A 149 34.52 3.94 -20.29
CA ASN A 149 35.81 4.03 -19.60
C ASN A 149 35.78 4.87 -18.32
N ARG A 150 34.64 5.46 -17.93
CA ARG A 150 34.51 6.28 -16.72
C ARG A 150 33.80 5.64 -15.55
N GLN A 151 32.98 4.64 -15.81
CA GLN A 151 32.40 3.85 -14.76
C GLN A 151 32.93 2.44 -14.87
N ALA A 152 33.68 2.01 -13.86
CA ALA A 152 34.01 0.61 -13.76
C ALA A 152 32.67 -0.17 -13.68
N TRP A 153 32.53 -1.21 -14.46
CA TRP A 153 31.38 -2.12 -14.46
C TRP A 153 31.08 -2.71 -13.07
N THR A 154 32.05 -2.56 -12.18
CA THR A 154 32.03 -2.98 -10.79
C THR A 154 32.00 -1.80 -9.81
N ARG A 155 31.89 -0.56 -10.28
CA ARG A 155 31.91 0.61 -9.41
C ARG A 155 30.58 0.80 -8.73
N GLY A 156 30.57 0.53 -7.50
CA GLY A 156 29.41 0.58 -6.67
C GLY A 156 29.11 -0.78 -6.08
N ALA A 157 28.14 -0.83 -5.22
CA ALA A 157 27.61 -2.06 -4.67
C ALA A 157 27.46 -3.10 -5.76
N PRO A 158 27.69 -4.35 -5.46
CA PRO A 158 27.34 -5.40 -6.39
C PRO A 158 25.89 -5.17 -6.79
N ARG A 159 25.70 -4.76 -8.02
CA ARG A 159 24.38 -4.70 -8.61
C ARG A 159 23.95 -6.13 -8.75
N PRO A 160 22.92 -6.59 -8.11
CA PRO A 160 22.55 -8.00 -8.14
C PRO A 160 22.30 -8.51 -9.54
N TRP A 161 22.03 -7.61 -10.44
CA TRP A 161 21.76 -7.86 -11.86
C TRP A 161 22.89 -7.35 -12.79
N ALA A 162 23.99 -6.78 -12.25
CA ALA A 162 25.12 -6.39 -13.06
C ALA A 162 25.99 -7.61 -13.38
N LEU A 163 26.26 -7.81 -14.66
CA LEU A 163 27.25 -8.78 -15.10
C LEU A 163 28.62 -8.32 -14.59
N ALA A 164 29.28 -9.16 -13.79
CA ALA A 164 30.67 -8.94 -13.44
C ALA A 164 31.54 -9.39 -14.61
N TRP A 165 32.39 -8.49 -15.11
CA TRP A 165 33.18 -8.66 -16.32
C TRP A 165 33.96 -9.98 -16.43
N ASN A 166 34.40 -10.57 -15.35
CA ASN A 166 35.14 -11.83 -15.32
C ASN A 166 34.40 -12.97 -14.60
N ARG A 167 33.12 -12.81 -14.25
CA ARG A 167 32.38 -13.81 -13.48
C ARG A 167 31.22 -14.44 -14.22
N ASN A 168 30.67 -13.74 -15.22
CA ASN A 168 29.53 -14.22 -15.98
C ASN A 168 29.91 -14.36 -17.45
N ALA A 169 29.59 -15.49 -18.05
CA ALA A 169 29.75 -15.65 -19.48
C ALA A 169 28.76 -14.76 -20.24
N TRP A 170 29.20 -14.15 -21.32
CA TRP A 170 28.45 -13.17 -22.10
C TRP A 170 27.19 -13.71 -22.75
N ASP A 171 27.13 -14.99 -22.96
CA ASP A 171 26.08 -15.74 -23.63
C ASP A 171 25.10 -16.45 -22.70
N THR A 172 25.35 -16.42 -21.38
CA THR A 172 24.54 -17.17 -20.43
C THR A 172 23.47 -16.33 -19.73
N ARG A 173 23.53 -15.00 -19.80
CA ARG A 173 22.54 -14.11 -19.20
C ARG A 173 22.31 -12.86 -20.04
N ALA A 174 21.08 -12.43 -20.11
CA ALA A 174 20.78 -11.12 -20.69
C ALA A 174 21.46 -10.01 -19.88
N TRP A 175 21.89 -8.96 -20.55
CA TRP A 175 22.62 -7.83 -19.96
C TRP A 175 21.93 -7.11 -18.80
N ASN A 176 20.63 -7.31 -18.69
CA ASN A 176 19.76 -6.74 -17.67
C ASN A 176 19.29 -7.79 -16.63
N GLN A 177 19.76 -9.04 -16.74
CA GLN A 177 19.44 -10.09 -15.78
C GLN A 177 20.63 -10.29 -14.84
N GLY A 178 20.55 -9.75 -13.65
CA GLY A 178 21.45 -10.03 -12.54
C GLY A 178 20.80 -10.97 -11.53
N GLU A 179 21.57 -11.43 -10.57
CA GLU A 179 21.01 -12.09 -9.39
C GLU A 179 20.13 -11.09 -8.66
N SER A 180 18.86 -11.45 -8.40
CA SER A 180 17.99 -10.63 -7.58
C SER A 180 18.55 -10.59 -6.16
N VAL A 181 19.04 -9.44 -5.74
CA VAL A 181 19.13 -9.19 -4.30
C VAL A 181 17.70 -9.00 -3.82
N ALA A 182 17.31 -9.72 -2.79
CA ALA A 182 16.02 -9.54 -2.19
C ALA A 182 15.82 -8.05 -1.85
N ASP A 183 14.75 -7.47 -2.37
CA ASP A 183 14.36 -6.10 -2.11
C ASP A 183 14.33 -5.86 -0.60
N GLN A 184 15.05 -4.85 -0.14
CA GLN A 184 15.20 -4.60 1.28
C GLN A 184 14.21 -3.51 1.73
N TRP A 185 13.18 -3.94 2.43
CA TRP A 185 12.25 -3.04 3.08
C TRP A 185 12.88 -2.43 4.34
N GLN A 186 12.94 -1.11 4.39
CA GLN A 186 13.47 -0.35 5.54
C GLN A 186 12.35 0.39 6.26
N ASP A 187 12.35 0.32 7.59
CA ASP A 187 11.39 1.04 8.40
C ASP A 187 11.72 2.54 8.47
N ILE A 188 10.74 3.36 8.14
CA ILE A 188 10.82 4.82 8.15
C ILE A 188 9.81 5.46 9.11
N LEU A 189 9.15 4.66 9.96
CA LEU A 189 8.12 5.14 10.88
C LEU A 189 8.67 6.07 11.97
N GLY A 190 9.92 5.88 12.39
CA GLY A 190 10.49 6.53 13.57
C GLY A 190 10.30 8.04 13.68
N PRO A 191 10.50 8.85 12.62
CA PRO A 191 10.28 10.28 12.65
C PRO A 191 8.82 10.70 12.42
N CYS A 192 7.91 9.80 12.10
CA CYS A 192 6.53 10.15 11.77
C CYS A 192 5.75 10.55 13.01
N THR A 193 5.03 11.66 12.92
CA THR A 193 4.13 12.18 13.96
C THR A 193 2.71 11.70 13.78
N ASP A 194 2.28 11.55 12.53
CA ASP A 194 0.97 11.06 12.17
C ASP A 194 0.99 10.37 10.80
N LEU A 195 0.03 9.49 10.62
CA LEU A 195 -0.23 8.77 9.40
C LEU A 195 -1.74 8.79 9.14
N THR A 196 -2.11 9.06 7.89
CA THR A 196 -3.48 8.85 7.43
C THR A 196 -3.47 7.89 6.26
N VAL A 197 -4.28 6.83 6.35
CA VAL A 197 -4.46 5.85 5.28
C VAL A 197 -5.92 5.81 4.90
N THR A 198 -6.21 5.97 3.62
CA THR A 198 -7.56 5.85 3.09
C THR A 198 -7.56 4.83 1.96
N ARG A 199 -8.44 3.84 2.01
CA ARG A 199 -8.65 2.84 0.94
C ARG A 199 -10.13 2.59 0.76
N GLY A 200 -10.58 2.36 -0.46
CA GLY A 200 -12.00 2.12 -0.64
C GLY A 200 -12.45 2.01 -2.08
N VAL A 201 -13.77 2.11 -2.20
CA VAL A 201 -14.49 2.22 -3.46
C VAL A 201 -15.35 3.48 -3.43
N THR A 202 -15.58 4.05 -4.58
CA THR A 202 -16.59 5.08 -4.77
C THR A 202 -17.90 4.40 -5.10
N THR A 203 -18.96 4.81 -4.43
CA THR A 203 -20.33 4.32 -4.70
C THR A 203 -21.09 5.32 -5.56
N ASN A 204 -21.85 4.80 -6.52
CA ASN A 204 -22.80 5.54 -7.33
C ASN A 204 -24.12 4.74 -7.28
N GLY A 205 -24.92 5.01 -6.25
CA GLY A 205 -26.00 4.12 -5.86
C GLY A 205 -25.47 2.71 -5.55
N PRO A 206 -26.04 1.66 -6.14
CA PRO A 206 -25.56 0.29 -5.97
C PRO A 206 -24.25 -0.02 -6.74
N ALA A 207 -23.86 0.79 -7.71
CA ALA A 207 -22.62 0.60 -8.45
C ALA A 207 -21.40 0.99 -7.62
N MET A 208 -20.31 0.26 -7.77
CA MET A 208 -19.05 0.48 -7.07
C MET A 208 -17.89 0.51 -8.06
N SER A 209 -17.05 1.53 -7.96
CA SER A 209 -15.80 1.68 -8.72
C SER A 209 -14.63 1.76 -7.74
N ALA A 210 -13.48 1.23 -8.09
CA ALA A 210 -12.30 1.36 -7.25
C ALA A 210 -11.88 2.82 -7.07
N ALA A 211 -11.65 3.23 -5.84
CA ALA A 211 -11.10 4.54 -5.51
C ALA A 211 -9.60 4.43 -5.25
N VAL A 212 -8.85 5.47 -5.63
CA VAL A 212 -7.42 5.54 -5.35
C VAL A 212 -7.19 5.53 -3.84
N GLY A 213 -6.51 4.51 -3.35
CA GLY A 213 -6.07 4.46 -1.96
C GLY A 213 -4.85 5.36 -1.76
N THR A 214 -4.82 6.07 -0.65
CA THR A 214 -3.75 7.01 -0.30
C THR A 214 -3.18 6.74 1.09
N LEU A 215 -1.87 6.97 1.24
CA LEU A 215 -1.21 7.06 2.52
C LEU A 215 -0.52 8.42 2.58
N THR A 216 -0.78 9.18 3.65
CA THR A 216 -0.05 10.41 3.97
C THR A 216 0.68 10.22 5.29
N ALA A 217 1.96 10.52 5.32
CA ALA A 217 2.80 10.47 6.52
C ALA A 217 3.43 11.83 6.77
N HIS A 218 3.32 12.32 8.00
CA HIS A 218 3.96 13.55 8.45
C HIS A 218 5.13 13.20 9.35
N ALA A 219 6.30 13.73 9.06
CA ALA A 219 7.52 13.47 9.82
C ALA A 219 8.23 14.77 10.17
N ILE A 220 8.60 14.91 11.44
CA ILE A 220 9.38 16.05 11.95
C ILE A 220 10.77 15.59 12.38
N ASN A 221 11.74 16.50 12.33
CA ASN A 221 13.16 16.19 12.57
C ASN A 221 13.66 15.05 11.67
N ALA A 222 13.05 14.89 10.51
CA ALA A 222 13.38 13.85 9.56
C ALA A 222 14.71 14.14 8.86
N LEU A 223 15.33 13.07 8.35
CA LEU A 223 16.45 13.22 7.46
C LEU A 223 15.99 13.73 6.10
N SER A 224 16.87 14.45 5.41
CA SER A 224 16.60 14.84 4.03
C SER A 224 16.27 13.59 3.19
N PRO A 225 15.17 13.56 2.44
CA PRO A 225 14.84 12.46 1.53
C PRO A 225 15.96 12.13 0.56
N ARG A 226 16.78 13.12 0.14
CA ARG A 226 17.98 12.86 -0.66
C ARG A 226 19.00 12.01 0.08
N ALA A 227 19.13 12.20 1.39
CA ALA A 227 20.07 11.41 2.21
C ALA A 227 19.53 10.00 2.47
N THR A 228 18.22 9.83 2.49
CA THR A 228 17.56 8.52 2.69
C THR A 228 17.32 7.77 1.38
N GLY A 229 17.43 8.42 0.23
CA GLY A 229 17.16 7.81 -1.07
C GLY A 229 15.68 7.69 -1.41
N LEU A 230 14.78 8.27 -0.61
CA LEU A 230 13.35 8.33 -0.93
C LEU A 230 13.10 9.25 -2.12
N HIS A 231 12.29 8.79 -3.06
CA HIS A 231 11.92 9.54 -4.25
C HIS A 231 10.54 9.10 -4.76
N HIS A 232 10.00 9.87 -5.70
CA HIS A 232 8.81 9.48 -6.45
C HIS A 232 8.96 8.07 -7.06
N GLY A 233 7.93 7.25 -6.93
CA GLY A 233 7.93 5.86 -7.41
C GLY A 233 8.57 4.86 -6.45
N THR A 234 9.10 5.28 -5.28
CA THR A 234 9.57 4.35 -4.26
C THR A 234 8.40 3.56 -3.69
N PRO A 235 8.43 2.21 -3.74
CA PRO A 235 7.42 1.38 -3.12
C PRO A 235 7.39 1.56 -1.61
N ILE A 236 6.19 1.62 -1.03
CA ILE A 236 5.96 1.82 0.40
C ILE A 236 4.86 0.88 0.89
N ARG A 237 4.98 0.43 2.13
CA ARG A 237 3.93 -0.34 2.80
C ARG A 237 3.87 -0.02 4.28
N LEU A 238 2.65 -0.01 4.83
CA LEU A 238 2.38 0.05 6.26
C LEU A 238 1.93 -1.33 6.73
N ILE A 239 2.57 -1.87 7.76
CA ILE A 239 2.26 -3.21 8.29
C ILE A 239 1.94 -3.14 9.78
N HIS A 240 0.93 -3.90 10.19
CA HIS A 240 0.76 -4.30 11.59
C HIS A 240 1.70 -5.46 11.86
N TRP A 241 2.76 -5.14 12.58
CA TRP A 241 3.90 -6.03 12.72
C TRP A 241 3.60 -7.35 13.40
N PRO A 242 2.86 -7.39 14.54
CA PRO A 242 2.61 -8.63 15.26
C PRO A 242 1.90 -9.70 14.44
N THR A 243 0.95 -9.29 13.60
CA THR A 243 0.18 -10.20 12.73
C THR A 243 0.74 -10.30 11.31
N ARG A 244 1.77 -9.51 10.97
CA ARG A 244 2.30 -9.38 9.60
C ARG A 244 1.26 -8.92 8.57
N THR A 245 0.19 -8.32 9.03
CA THR A 245 -0.89 -7.83 8.19
C THR A 245 -0.48 -6.51 7.55
N ALA A 246 -0.49 -6.43 6.23
CA ALA A 246 -0.40 -5.17 5.53
C ALA A 246 -1.65 -4.34 5.83
N ILE A 247 -1.49 -3.03 6.00
CA ILE A 247 -2.58 -2.05 6.14
C ILE A 247 -2.71 -1.27 4.84
N TYR A 248 -1.57 -1.03 4.21
CA TYR A 248 -1.46 -0.29 2.97
C TYR A 248 -0.22 -0.71 2.19
N THR A 249 -0.34 -0.74 0.86
CA THR A 249 0.78 -0.94 -0.06
C THR A 249 0.58 -0.03 -1.27
N GLY A 250 1.62 0.70 -1.66
CA GLY A 250 1.57 1.65 -2.77
C GLY A 250 2.95 2.16 -3.16
N VAL A 251 2.98 3.28 -3.86
CA VAL A 251 4.21 3.97 -4.26
C VAL A 251 4.15 5.44 -3.85
N ILE A 252 5.28 6.02 -3.50
CA ILE A 252 5.39 7.44 -3.19
C ILE A 252 5.08 8.25 -4.45
N THR A 253 4.09 9.15 -4.37
CA THR A 253 3.72 10.08 -5.43
C THR A 253 4.27 11.47 -5.20
N ASP A 254 4.30 11.91 -3.94
CA ASP A 254 4.75 13.24 -3.57
C ASP A 254 5.60 13.24 -2.31
N LEU A 255 6.59 14.14 -2.29
CA LEU A 255 7.43 14.43 -1.15
C LEU A 255 7.57 15.94 -1.01
N THR A 256 6.94 16.52 0.00
CA THR A 256 7.11 17.91 0.36
C THR A 256 8.12 18.01 1.50
N ILE A 257 9.14 18.85 1.33
CA ILE A 257 10.24 18.99 2.27
C ILE A 257 10.33 20.45 2.68
N THR A 258 10.11 20.74 3.96
CA THR A 258 10.26 22.07 4.54
C THR A 258 11.47 22.08 5.45
N PRO A 259 12.57 22.75 5.08
CA PRO A 259 13.73 22.87 5.95
C PRO A 259 13.44 23.85 7.08
N HIS A 260 13.59 23.41 8.32
CA HIS A 260 13.62 24.28 9.48
C HIS A 260 15.07 24.59 9.85
N LYS A 261 15.33 25.83 10.23
CA LYS A 261 16.66 26.29 10.65
C LYS A 261 16.62 26.81 12.09
N PRO A 262 16.56 25.96 13.09
CA PRO A 262 16.76 26.38 14.47
C PRO A 262 18.26 26.30 14.79
N GLY A 263 18.90 27.45 14.95
CA GLY A 263 20.30 27.54 15.32
C GLY A 263 21.27 26.96 14.27
N SER A 264 22.13 26.06 14.70
CA SER A 264 23.15 25.42 13.84
C SER A 264 22.72 24.08 13.24
N ARG A 265 21.54 23.59 13.57
CA ARG A 265 21.01 22.30 13.10
C ARG A 265 19.88 22.54 12.09
N VAL A 266 19.96 21.88 10.96
CA VAL A 266 18.87 21.87 9.96
C VAL A 266 18.09 20.60 10.16
N ASP A 267 16.87 20.76 10.64
CA ASP A 267 15.89 19.68 10.69
C ASP A 267 14.89 19.86 9.55
N TYR A 268 14.29 18.78 9.13
CA TYR A 268 13.32 18.78 8.04
C TYR A 268 11.96 18.34 8.56
N GLU A 269 10.94 19.04 8.12
CA GLU A 269 9.57 18.54 8.12
C GLU A 269 9.29 17.94 6.75
N VAL A 270 8.80 16.72 6.73
CA VAL A 270 8.56 15.97 5.51
C VAL A 270 7.13 15.48 5.50
N THR A 271 6.39 15.83 4.47
CA THR A 271 5.11 15.20 4.15
C THR A 271 5.31 14.26 2.96
N LEU A 272 5.02 12.99 3.19
CA LEU A 272 5.08 11.95 2.19
C LEU A 272 3.65 11.55 1.83
N THR A 273 3.34 11.53 0.54
CA THR A 273 2.08 10.99 0.01
C THR A 273 2.38 9.81 -0.89
N ALA A 274 1.60 8.74 -0.74
CA ALA A 274 1.69 7.57 -1.58
C ALA A 274 0.30 7.19 -2.11
N SER A 275 0.27 6.62 -3.31
CA SER A 275 -0.94 6.11 -3.94
C SER A 275 -0.81 4.62 -4.24
N ASP A 276 -1.94 3.92 -4.20
CA ASP A 276 -2.01 2.49 -4.47
C ASP A 276 -2.02 2.15 -5.97
N THR A 277 -2.24 0.89 -6.28
CA THR A 277 -2.28 0.35 -7.65
C THR A 277 -3.40 0.97 -8.50
N VAL A 278 -4.52 1.45 -7.91
CA VAL A 278 -5.61 2.10 -8.68
C VAL A 278 -5.09 3.31 -9.43
N ALA A 279 -4.25 4.14 -8.80
CA ALA A 279 -3.65 5.32 -9.46
C ALA A 279 -2.81 4.93 -10.68
N ARG A 280 -2.06 3.83 -10.60
CA ARG A 280 -1.29 3.29 -11.72
C ARG A 280 -2.21 2.81 -12.85
N LEU A 281 -3.28 2.09 -12.52
CA LEU A 281 -4.23 1.58 -13.51
C LEU A 281 -5.02 2.72 -14.18
N ALA A 282 -5.32 3.78 -13.44
CA ALA A 282 -5.97 4.98 -13.98
C ALA A 282 -5.08 5.77 -14.97
N ALA A 283 -3.76 5.66 -14.83
CA ALA A 283 -2.79 6.31 -15.72
C ALA A 283 -2.47 5.51 -17.01
N ILE A 284 -2.86 4.23 -17.07
CA ILE A 284 -2.59 3.37 -18.23
C ILE A 284 -3.76 3.47 -19.21
N THR A 285 -3.57 4.15 -20.33
CA THR A 285 -4.58 4.19 -21.40
C THR A 285 -4.55 2.92 -22.24
N ARG A 286 -5.72 2.41 -22.60
CA ARG A 286 -5.92 1.26 -23.49
C ARG A 286 -7.00 1.58 -24.53
N TYR A 287 -6.76 1.09 -25.74
CA TYR A 287 -7.82 0.97 -26.74
C TYR A 287 -8.59 -0.28 -26.42
N GLY A 288 -9.77 -0.26 -25.97
CA GLY A 288 -10.60 -1.37 -25.57
C GLY A 288 -10.14 -2.78 -25.98
N ALA A 289 -10.48 -3.75 -25.21
CA ALA A 289 -10.15 -5.13 -25.52
C ALA A 289 -11.08 -5.63 -26.62
N LYS A 290 -10.61 -5.70 -27.86
CA LYS A 290 -11.36 -6.35 -28.93
C LYS A 290 -10.98 -7.83 -29.01
N ALA A 291 -11.98 -8.68 -29.27
CA ALA A 291 -11.74 -10.09 -29.54
C ALA A 291 -11.16 -10.27 -30.96
N ASP A 292 -10.28 -11.24 -31.11
CA ASP A 292 -9.75 -11.60 -32.41
C ASP A 292 -10.78 -12.44 -33.17
N GLY A 293 -11.16 -11.99 -34.35
CA GLY A 293 -11.95 -12.73 -35.33
C GLY A 293 -13.47 -12.73 -35.14
N GLY A 294 -14.17 -12.92 -36.20
CA GLY A 294 -15.56 -13.29 -36.34
C GLY A 294 -16.59 -12.34 -35.74
N ASN A 295 -17.27 -12.77 -34.70
CA ASN A 295 -18.35 -12.03 -34.05
C ASN A 295 -17.87 -11.06 -32.94
N GLY A 296 -16.59 -11.10 -32.58
CA GLY A 296 -15.96 -10.20 -31.61
C GLY A 296 -16.39 -10.35 -30.15
N SER A 297 -17.36 -11.20 -29.84
CA SER A 297 -17.81 -11.44 -28.47
C SER A 297 -16.93 -12.48 -27.78
N GLU A 298 -16.69 -12.29 -26.49
CA GLU A 298 -15.85 -13.16 -25.69
C GLU A 298 -16.41 -13.36 -24.27
N PRO A 299 -16.05 -14.46 -23.58
CA PRO A 299 -16.40 -14.64 -22.17
C PRO A 299 -15.87 -13.49 -21.31
N TRP A 300 -16.63 -13.07 -20.31
CA TRP A 300 -16.25 -12.04 -19.33
C TRP A 300 -14.87 -12.32 -18.70
N THR A 301 -14.61 -13.59 -18.35
CA THR A 301 -13.33 -14.02 -17.76
C THR A 301 -12.15 -13.86 -18.73
N ALA A 302 -12.35 -14.09 -20.02
CA ALA A 302 -11.30 -13.91 -21.02
C ALA A 302 -10.96 -12.44 -21.21
N ARG A 303 -11.98 -11.54 -21.19
CA ARG A 303 -11.78 -10.10 -21.21
C ARG A 303 -11.00 -9.64 -19.99
N LEU A 304 -11.40 -10.09 -18.79
CA LEU A 304 -10.75 -9.74 -17.54
C LEU A 304 -9.27 -10.16 -17.54
N ASP A 305 -8.99 -11.41 -17.89
CA ASP A 305 -7.64 -11.95 -17.96
C ASP A 305 -6.74 -11.13 -18.91
N ARG A 306 -7.26 -10.77 -20.07
CA ARG A 306 -6.55 -9.96 -21.06
C ARG A 306 -6.29 -8.52 -20.58
N LEU A 307 -7.25 -7.89 -19.91
CA LEU A 307 -7.09 -6.55 -19.32
C LEU A 307 -5.99 -6.58 -18.24
N ILE A 308 -6.05 -7.53 -17.31
CA ILE A 308 -5.07 -7.64 -16.22
C ILE A 308 -3.68 -7.94 -16.77
N LYS A 309 -3.55 -8.90 -17.69
CA LYS A 309 -2.26 -9.24 -18.32
C LYS A 309 -1.67 -8.09 -19.16
N SER A 310 -2.46 -7.09 -19.52
CA SER A 310 -1.96 -5.88 -20.20
C SER A 310 -1.16 -4.96 -19.27
N ALA A 311 -1.27 -5.14 -17.96
CA ALA A 311 -0.45 -4.46 -16.95
C ALA A 311 0.55 -5.47 -16.36
N PRO A 312 1.84 -5.41 -16.73
CA PRO A 312 2.84 -6.37 -16.25
C PRO A 312 3.02 -6.25 -14.74
N ASP A 313 3.29 -7.38 -14.11
CA ASP A 313 3.59 -7.51 -12.67
C ASP A 313 2.46 -7.05 -11.74
N LEU A 314 1.22 -7.12 -12.21
CA LEU A 314 0.05 -6.78 -11.41
C LEU A 314 -0.42 -8.01 -10.63
N PRO A 315 -0.32 -8.03 -9.28
CA PRO A 315 -0.91 -9.09 -8.50
C PRO A 315 -2.44 -8.95 -8.53
N TYR A 316 -3.15 -10.05 -8.79
CA TYR A 316 -4.60 -10.04 -8.79
C TYR A 316 -5.21 -11.30 -8.19
N ARG A 317 -6.45 -11.16 -7.72
CA ARG A 317 -7.26 -12.23 -7.15
C ARG A 317 -8.70 -12.11 -7.65
N ILE A 318 -9.20 -13.17 -8.25
CA ILE A 318 -10.59 -13.29 -8.65
C ILE A 318 -11.28 -14.17 -7.60
N HIS A 319 -12.24 -13.61 -6.88
CA HIS A 319 -12.96 -14.35 -5.83
C HIS A 319 -14.07 -15.22 -6.41
N ASP A 320 -14.71 -14.74 -7.46
CA ASP A 320 -15.79 -15.41 -8.16
C ASP A 320 -15.85 -14.91 -9.61
N THR A 321 -16.50 -15.68 -10.48
CA THR A 321 -16.54 -15.42 -11.92
C THR A 321 -17.97 -15.29 -12.42
N ALA A 322 -18.13 -14.56 -13.54
CA ALA A 322 -19.37 -14.48 -14.28
C ALA A 322 -19.30 -15.36 -15.55
N THR A 323 -20.43 -15.92 -15.91
CA THR A 323 -20.58 -16.71 -17.15
C THR A 323 -21.01 -15.85 -18.35
N GLN A 324 -21.22 -14.56 -18.14
CA GLN A 324 -21.69 -13.63 -19.16
C GLN A 324 -20.68 -13.48 -20.28
N THR A 325 -21.20 -13.32 -21.51
CA THR A 325 -20.42 -12.91 -22.67
C THR A 325 -20.46 -11.39 -22.78
N VAL A 326 -19.35 -10.77 -23.18
CA VAL A 326 -19.24 -9.33 -23.41
C VAL A 326 -18.95 -9.06 -24.89
N PRO A 327 -19.54 -8.00 -25.47
CA PRO A 327 -19.30 -7.63 -26.85
C PRO A 327 -17.91 -7.04 -27.04
N PRO A 328 -17.39 -6.92 -28.27
CA PRO A 328 -16.19 -6.17 -28.56
C PRO A 328 -16.38 -4.70 -28.18
N THR A 329 -15.28 -4.02 -27.90
CA THR A 329 -15.26 -2.57 -27.64
C THR A 329 -14.01 -1.95 -28.25
N VAL A 330 -14.12 -0.73 -28.73
CA VAL A 330 -13.03 0.12 -29.21
C VAL A 330 -12.85 1.37 -28.35
N TRP A 331 -13.51 1.37 -27.20
CA TRP A 331 -13.45 2.49 -26.27
C TRP A 331 -12.01 2.74 -25.79
N GLU A 332 -11.51 3.95 -26.06
CA GLU A 332 -10.19 4.38 -25.61
C GLU A 332 -10.31 5.06 -24.26
N THR A 333 -9.88 4.37 -23.22
CA THR A 333 -9.93 4.89 -21.85
C THR A 333 -8.86 4.24 -20.98
N SER A 334 -8.83 4.59 -19.69
CA SER A 334 -7.89 3.99 -18.75
C SER A 334 -8.21 2.54 -18.46
N LEU A 335 -7.18 1.77 -18.07
CA LEU A 335 -7.36 0.38 -17.68
C LEU A 335 -8.30 0.25 -16.46
N ALA A 336 -8.26 1.21 -15.53
CA ALA A 336 -9.19 1.26 -14.41
C ALA A 336 -10.65 1.38 -14.90
N LYS A 337 -10.92 2.26 -15.86
CA LYS A 337 -12.26 2.43 -16.45
C LYS A 337 -12.74 1.18 -17.19
N HIS A 338 -11.86 0.48 -17.88
CA HIS A 338 -12.21 -0.81 -18.48
C HIS A 338 -12.59 -1.87 -17.43
N LEU A 339 -11.89 -1.90 -16.29
CA LEU A 339 -12.24 -2.79 -15.18
C LEU A 339 -13.57 -2.38 -14.54
N ASP A 340 -13.83 -1.07 -14.36
CA ASP A 340 -15.11 -0.56 -13.87
C ASP A 340 -16.25 -1.00 -14.78
N ALA A 341 -16.18 -0.75 -16.09
CA ALA A 341 -17.22 -1.13 -17.04
C ALA A 341 -17.42 -2.65 -17.11
N LEU A 342 -16.34 -3.42 -17.08
CA LEU A 342 -16.41 -4.87 -17.12
C LEU A 342 -17.06 -5.46 -15.86
N THR A 343 -16.71 -4.95 -14.67
CA THR A 343 -17.32 -5.41 -13.41
C THR A 343 -18.75 -4.90 -13.26
N ALA A 344 -19.03 -3.67 -13.70
CA ALA A 344 -20.40 -3.14 -13.71
C ALA A 344 -21.35 -3.96 -14.59
N SER A 345 -20.85 -4.53 -15.69
CA SER A 345 -21.64 -5.39 -16.57
C SER A 345 -22.23 -6.62 -15.87
N VAL A 346 -21.63 -7.05 -14.77
CA VAL A 346 -22.08 -8.21 -13.97
C VAL A 346 -22.53 -7.83 -12.57
N LEU A 347 -22.78 -6.54 -12.31
CA LEU A 347 -23.07 -5.98 -11.00
C LEU A 347 -21.99 -6.30 -9.94
N GLY A 348 -20.81 -6.56 -10.40
CA GLY A 348 -19.63 -6.82 -9.59
C GLY A 348 -18.92 -5.54 -9.17
N SER A 349 -17.75 -5.71 -8.64
CA SER A 349 -16.86 -4.63 -8.22
C SER A 349 -15.41 -5.10 -8.21
N TRP A 350 -14.50 -4.17 -8.26
CA TRP A 350 -13.08 -4.42 -8.02
C TRP A 350 -12.51 -3.39 -7.06
N THR A 351 -11.45 -3.73 -6.38
CA THR A 351 -10.73 -2.87 -5.46
C THR A 351 -9.28 -3.29 -5.39
N VAL A 352 -8.45 -2.51 -4.71
CA VAL A 352 -7.10 -2.91 -4.34
C VAL A 352 -7.10 -3.24 -2.85
N ASP A 353 -6.73 -4.48 -2.54
CA ASP A 353 -6.59 -4.95 -1.17
C ASP A 353 -5.41 -4.24 -0.48
N ARG A 354 -5.33 -4.34 0.84
CA ARG A 354 -4.27 -3.72 1.66
C ARG A 354 -2.84 -4.15 1.28
N ASP A 355 -2.68 -5.31 0.66
CA ASP A 355 -1.39 -5.84 0.19
C ASP A 355 -1.01 -5.40 -1.23
N GLY A 356 -1.84 -4.55 -1.86
CA GLY A 356 -1.63 -4.06 -3.23
C GLY A 356 -2.20 -4.97 -4.32
N THR A 357 -2.87 -6.08 -3.95
CA THR A 357 -3.49 -7.01 -4.89
C THR A 357 -4.80 -6.45 -5.44
N VAL A 358 -5.00 -6.50 -6.74
CA VAL A 358 -6.28 -6.19 -7.37
C VAL A 358 -7.26 -7.33 -7.10
N SER A 359 -8.34 -7.01 -6.43
CA SER A 359 -9.36 -7.95 -5.95
C SER A 359 -10.66 -7.74 -6.72
N ILE A 360 -11.17 -8.79 -7.35
CA ILE A 360 -12.34 -8.74 -8.23
C ILE A 360 -13.42 -9.66 -7.68
N ARG A 361 -14.64 -9.12 -7.53
CA ARG A 361 -15.81 -9.83 -7.00
C ARG A 361 -17.02 -9.59 -7.88
N VAL A 362 -17.71 -10.65 -8.23
CA VAL A 362 -19.02 -10.60 -8.91
C VAL A 362 -20.14 -10.61 -7.86
N THR A 363 -19.93 -11.34 -6.76
CA THR A 363 -20.91 -11.42 -5.66
C THR A 363 -20.46 -10.59 -4.46
N ARG A 364 -21.41 -10.04 -3.74
CA ARG A 364 -21.14 -9.32 -2.49
C ARG A 364 -21.10 -10.28 -1.32
N PRO A 365 -20.20 -10.08 -0.33
CA PRO A 365 -20.18 -10.87 0.89
C PRO A 365 -21.53 -10.76 1.64
N ARG A 366 -22.04 -11.88 2.14
CA ARG A 366 -23.33 -11.96 2.84
C ARG A 366 -23.19 -12.36 4.30
N SER A 367 -21.99 -12.65 4.75
CA SER A 367 -21.69 -13.00 6.13
C SER A 367 -20.62 -12.09 6.67
N ALA A 368 -20.81 -11.61 7.88
CA ALA A 368 -19.86 -10.80 8.61
C ALA A 368 -19.13 -11.65 9.65
N ALA A 369 -17.83 -11.41 9.78
CA ALA A 369 -17.02 -12.00 10.84
C ALA A 369 -16.94 -11.09 12.08
N ILE A 370 -17.37 -9.84 11.97
CA ILE A 370 -17.29 -8.82 13.01
C ILE A 370 -18.66 -8.18 13.17
N THR A 371 -19.06 -8.01 14.42
CA THR A 371 -20.24 -7.24 14.83
C THR A 371 -19.77 -5.97 15.53
N LEU A 372 -20.21 -4.82 15.04
CA LEU A 372 -20.02 -3.53 15.69
C LEU A 372 -21.27 -3.19 16.48
N THR A 373 -21.12 -2.85 17.77
CA THR A 373 -22.26 -2.67 18.69
C THR A 373 -22.16 -1.35 19.45
N ASP A 374 -23.30 -0.81 19.90
CA ASP A 374 -23.41 0.31 20.83
C ASP A 374 -23.32 -0.12 22.30
N ALA A 375 -23.16 -1.40 22.58
CA ALA A 375 -22.95 -1.89 23.93
C ALA A 375 -21.62 -1.41 24.50
N GLU A 376 -21.57 -1.12 25.79
CA GLU A 376 -20.35 -0.64 26.46
C GLU A 376 -19.23 -1.70 26.53
N THR A 377 -19.57 -2.97 26.44
CA THR A 377 -18.63 -4.08 26.54
C THR A 377 -18.21 -4.58 25.16
N SER A 378 -16.93 -4.54 24.90
CA SER A 378 -16.31 -5.10 23.71
C SER A 378 -15.78 -6.50 24.02
N ALA A 379 -16.08 -7.45 23.16
CA ALA A 379 -15.56 -8.82 23.22
C ALA A 379 -14.91 -9.19 21.87
N ILE A 380 -13.86 -8.45 21.50
CA ILE A 380 -13.24 -8.54 20.17
C ILE A 380 -12.73 -9.94 19.81
N THR A 381 -12.33 -10.73 20.81
CA THR A 381 -11.94 -12.14 20.60
C THR A 381 -13.11 -13.02 20.13
N SER A 382 -14.34 -12.59 20.39
CA SER A 382 -15.57 -13.20 19.87
C SER A 382 -16.14 -12.47 18.66
N GLY A 383 -15.37 -11.53 18.07
CA GLY A 383 -15.79 -10.77 16.90
C GLY A 383 -16.71 -9.59 17.18
N ILE A 384 -16.85 -9.16 18.45
CA ILE A 384 -17.71 -8.04 18.86
C ILE A 384 -16.83 -6.85 19.25
N TRP A 385 -17.08 -5.68 18.66
CA TRP A 385 -16.35 -4.45 18.95
C TRP A 385 -17.30 -3.26 19.13
N SER A 386 -17.18 -2.58 20.27
CA SER A 386 -17.97 -1.37 20.54
C SER A 386 -17.43 -0.21 19.71
N TYR A 387 -18.31 0.47 18.99
CA TYR A 387 -17.94 1.68 18.26
C TYR A 387 -18.01 2.92 19.14
N THR A 388 -17.27 3.98 18.75
CA THR A 388 -17.27 5.25 19.49
C THR A 388 -18.25 6.26 18.92
N ASP A 389 -18.58 6.11 17.65
CA ASP A 389 -19.50 7.02 16.94
C ASP A 389 -20.11 6.31 15.73
N ILE A 390 -21.38 6.62 15.45
CA ILE A 390 -22.12 6.09 14.31
C ILE A 390 -22.93 7.19 13.65
N ASN A 391 -22.90 7.24 12.34
CA ASN A 391 -23.82 8.04 11.55
C ASN A 391 -24.82 7.14 10.84
N VAL A 392 -26.08 7.39 11.07
CA VAL A 392 -27.17 6.77 10.32
C VAL A 392 -27.72 7.80 9.34
N ALA A 393 -27.72 7.47 8.09
CA ALA A 393 -28.18 8.35 7.04
C ALA A 393 -29.45 7.83 6.40
N TRP A 394 -30.28 8.77 6.01
CA TRP A 394 -31.45 8.55 5.18
C TRP A 394 -31.34 9.51 4.00
N ASN A 395 -30.68 9.05 2.96
CA ASN A 395 -30.35 9.89 1.82
C ASN A 395 -31.38 9.71 0.71
N ALA A 396 -31.97 10.80 0.24
CA ALA A 396 -32.80 10.78 -0.96
C ALA A 396 -32.03 10.30 -2.21
N ALA A 397 -30.72 10.48 -2.22
CA ALA A 397 -29.83 9.99 -3.30
C ALA A 397 -29.81 8.45 -3.41
N ASP A 398 -30.14 7.73 -2.34
CA ASP A 398 -30.23 6.26 -2.34
C ASP A 398 -31.55 5.75 -2.92
N ALA A 399 -32.57 6.63 -3.03
CA ALA A 399 -33.84 6.35 -3.71
C ALA A 399 -33.68 6.61 -5.21
N LEU A 400 -33.18 5.65 -5.94
CA LEU A 400 -32.99 5.79 -7.37
C LEU A 400 -34.33 5.77 -8.12
N ALA A 401 -34.54 6.77 -8.98
CA ALA A 401 -35.64 6.80 -9.91
C ALA A 401 -35.20 6.51 -11.36
N HIS A 402 -33.94 6.77 -11.66
CA HIS A 402 -33.41 6.63 -13.00
C HIS A 402 -32.04 5.94 -12.98
N VAL A 403 -31.87 4.93 -13.83
CA VAL A 403 -30.57 4.29 -14.07
C VAL A 403 -30.26 4.33 -15.56
N THR A 404 -29.21 5.01 -15.92
CA THR A 404 -28.69 5.08 -17.30
C THR A 404 -27.46 4.19 -17.42
N ILE A 405 -27.45 3.33 -18.41
CA ILE A 405 -26.25 2.56 -18.79
C ILE A 405 -25.71 3.13 -20.09
N ASN A 406 -24.45 3.61 -20.03
CA ASN A 406 -23.64 3.93 -21.18
C ASN A 406 -22.94 2.65 -21.61
N ASN A 407 -23.43 2.03 -22.65
CA ASN A 407 -22.91 0.75 -23.12
C ASN A 407 -21.85 0.97 -24.22
N HIS A 408 -20.60 0.63 -23.92
CA HIS A 408 -19.47 0.78 -24.82
C HIS A 408 -19.23 -0.50 -25.62
N ALA A 409 -20.01 -0.69 -26.67
CA ALA A 409 -19.86 -1.81 -27.60
C ALA A 409 -19.21 -1.37 -28.91
N ALA A 410 -18.81 -2.33 -29.73
CA ALA A 410 -18.31 -2.09 -31.06
C ALA A 410 -19.00 -3.03 -32.06
N LYS A 411 -19.18 -2.54 -33.30
CA LYS A 411 -19.67 -3.32 -34.43
C LYS A 411 -18.58 -3.42 -35.50
N TRP A 412 -18.62 -4.52 -36.24
CA TRP A 412 -17.73 -4.73 -37.36
C TRP A 412 -18.22 -3.98 -38.58
N ASP A 413 -17.38 -3.10 -39.10
CA ASP A 413 -17.59 -2.46 -40.42
C ASP A 413 -16.94 -3.34 -41.48
N ALA A 414 -17.80 -3.99 -42.28
CA ALA A 414 -17.33 -4.90 -43.31
C ALA A 414 -16.71 -4.17 -44.52
N GLU A 415 -17.07 -2.90 -44.78
CA GLU A 415 -16.53 -2.13 -45.87
C GLU A 415 -15.09 -1.71 -45.61
N ASN A 416 -14.82 -1.28 -44.40
CA ASN A 416 -13.49 -0.81 -43.96
C ASN A 416 -12.67 -1.91 -43.25
N SER A 417 -13.25 -3.09 -43.02
CA SER A 417 -12.61 -4.20 -42.30
C SER A 417 -12.06 -3.79 -40.93
N GLU A 418 -12.83 -2.99 -40.18
CA GLU A 418 -12.45 -2.51 -38.88
C GLU A 418 -13.60 -2.54 -37.87
N TRP A 419 -13.26 -2.49 -36.58
CA TRP A 419 -14.23 -2.32 -35.51
C TRP A 419 -14.49 -0.85 -35.26
N THR A 420 -15.76 -0.44 -35.32
CA THR A 420 -16.22 0.92 -35.04
C THR A 420 -17.03 0.97 -33.77
N ALA A 421 -17.03 2.10 -33.07
CA ALA A 421 -17.83 2.29 -31.87
C ALA A 421 -19.33 2.12 -32.18
N ASP A 422 -20.03 1.41 -31.30
CA ASP A 422 -21.48 1.22 -31.32
C ASP A 422 -22.04 1.53 -29.92
N ASP A 423 -21.64 2.70 -29.41
CA ASP A 423 -22.03 3.14 -28.07
C ASP A 423 -23.52 3.43 -28.04
N THR A 424 -24.17 2.95 -26.99
CA THR A 424 -25.62 3.15 -26.77
C THR A 424 -25.86 3.60 -25.35
N GLU A 425 -26.88 4.43 -25.18
CA GLU A 425 -27.37 4.89 -23.89
C GLU A 425 -28.78 4.34 -23.67
N THR A 426 -29.00 3.70 -22.52
CA THR A 426 -30.30 3.14 -22.15
C THR A 426 -30.66 3.57 -20.74
N THR A 427 -31.77 4.28 -20.59
CA THR A 427 -32.30 4.71 -19.31
C THR A 427 -33.52 3.87 -18.94
N VAL A 428 -33.58 3.44 -17.68
CA VAL A 428 -34.71 2.76 -17.07
C VAL A 428 -35.20 3.57 -15.88
N ASP A 429 -36.51 3.74 -15.80
CA ASP A 429 -37.17 4.59 -14.81
C ASP A 429 -38.00 3.77 -13.82
N ASP A 430 -38.04 4.24 -12.57
CA ASP A 430 -39.05 3.87 -11.58
C ASP A 430 -39.99 5.06 -11.33
N PRO A 431 -41.20 5.06 -11.92
CA PRO A 431 -42.12 6.17 -11.79
C PRO A 431 -42.60 6.37 -10.36
N THR A 432 -42.58 5.32 -9.51
CA THR A 432 -42.99 5.41 -8.10
C THR A 432 -41.96 6.19 -7.29
N ALA A 433 -40.68 5.86 -7.44
CA ALA A 433 -39.58 6.57 -6.80
C ALA A 433 -39.49 8.02 -7.29
N ALA A 434 -39.65 8.27 -8.59
CA ALA A 434 -39.66 9.60 -9.17
C ALA A 434 -40.76 10.51 -8.60
N THR A 435 -41.96 9.95 -8.37
CA THR A 435 -43.11 10.69 -7.81
C THR A 435 -42.88 11.04 -6.34
N ALA A 436 -42.30 10.12 -5.57
CA ALA A 436 -42.13 10.29 -4.12
C ALA A 436 -41.06 11.35 -3.76
N TRP A 437 -39.97 11.45 -4.55
CA TRP A 437 -38.75 12.20 -4.14
C TRP A 437 -38.17 13.12 -5.23
N GLY A 438 -38.81 13.24 -6.37
CA GLY A 438 -38.23 13.92 -7.53
C GLY A 438 -37.10 13.13 -8.22
N GLY A 439 -36.76 11.99 -7.65
CA GLY A 439 -35.89 10.95 -8.17
C GLY A 439 -34.39 11.30 -8.28
N SER A 440 -33.54 10.45 -7.75
CA SER A 440 -32.11 10.50 -8.07
C SER A 440 -31.80 9.66 -9.31
N ALA A 441 -30.79 10.09 -10.08
CA ALA A 441 -30.33 9.43 -11.29
C ALA A 441 -28.87 9.03 -11.18
N ILE A 442 -28.53 7.85 -11.69
CA ILE A 442 -27.13 7.42 -11.84
C ILE A 442 -26.86 7.04 -13.27
N SER A 443 -25.60 7.23 -13.68
CA SER A 443 -25.08 6.78 -14.97
C SER A 443 -23.92 5.82 -14.74
N ILE A 444 -23.91 4.70 -15.47
CA ILE A 444 -22.98 3.59 -15.30
C ILE A 444 -22.40 3.22 -16.65
N ASP A 445 -21.07 3.21 -16.77
CA ASP A 445 -20.37 2.69 -17.94
C ASP A 445 -20.34 1.16 -17.87
N ALA A 446 -20.69 0.49 -18.98
CA ALA A 446 -20.71 -0.97 -19.07
C ALA A 446 -20.30 -1.45 -20.47
N THR A 447 -20.05 -2.77 -20.58
CA THR A 447 -19.84 -3.44 -21.86
C THR A 447 -20.74 -4.69 -21.89
N LEU A 448 -21.92 -4.54 -22.46
CA LEU A 448 -23.02 -5.51 -22.42
C LEU A 448 -23.53 -5.87 -23.80
N PRO A 449 -23.97 -7.10 -24.04
CA PRO A 449 -24.82 -7.39 -25.19
C PRO A 449 -26.06 -6.51 -25.16
N ALA A 450 -26.51 -6.00 -26.31
CA ALA A 450 -27.66 -5.09 -26.39
C ALA A 450 -28.92 -5.62 -25.68
N ALA A 451 -29.15 -6.94 -25.75
CA ALA A 451 -30.30 -7.60 -25.07
C ALA A 451 -30.23 -7.58 -23.54
N ASP A 452 -29.04 -7.32 -22.96
CA ASP A 452 -28.80 -7.38 -21.52
C ASP A 452 -28.79 -6.00 -20.85
N VAL A 453 -28.70 -4.91 -21.63
CA VAL A 453 -28.54 -3.55 -21.11
C VAL A 453 -29.71 -3.14 -20.22
N GLU A 454 -30.94 -3.22 -20.73
CA GLU A 454 -32.14 -2.86 -19.98
C GLU A 454 -32.31 -3.74 -18.73
N ARG A 455 -32.09 -5.05 -18.85
CA ARG A 455 -32.15 -5.98 -17.71
C ARG A 455 -31.15 -5.60 -16.62
N THR A 456 -29.93 -5.22 -17.00
CA THR A 456 -28.89 -4.81 -16.06
C THR A 456 -29.25 -3.48 -15.38
N ALA A 457 -29.79 -2.51 -16.13
CA ALA A 457 -30.27 -1.25 -15.56
C ALA A 457 -31.39 -1.49 -14.51
N ARG A 458 -32.38 -2.36 -14.83
CA ARG A 458 -33.44 -2.75 -13.88
C ARG A 458 -32.88 -3.42 -12.62
N ARG A 459 -31.85 -4.23 -12.74
CA ARG A 459 -31.21 -4.86 -11.58
C ARG A 459 -30.49 -3.85 -10.69
N TYR A 460 -29.86 -2.82 -11.24
CA TYR A 460 -29.30 -1.71 -10.47
C TYR A 460 -30.40 -0.92 -9.77
N LEU A 461 -31.49 -0.61 -10.45
CA LEU A 461 -32.62 0.10 -9.89
C LEU A 461 -33.24 -0.69 -8.71
N ALA A 462 -33.43 -2.00 -8.90
CA ALA A 462 -33.97 -2.88 -7.86
C ALA A 462 -33.02 -3.12 -6.67
N ALA A 463 -31.73 -2.89 -6.84
CA ALA A 463 -30.75 -3.02 -5.77
C ALA A 463 -30.64 -1.76 -4.89
N ALA A 464 -31.16 -0.64 -5.34
CA ALA A 464 -31.20 0.59 -4.57
C ALA A 464 -32.21 0.46 -3.41
N THR A 465 -31.89 1.05 -2.26
CA THR A 465 -32.75 1.10 -1.10
C THR A 465 -32.63 2.46 -0.43
N ALA A 466 -33.77 3.06 -0.10
CA ALA A 466 -33.86 4.34 0.58
C ALA A 466 -34.07 4.19 2.10
N ASP A 467 -33.98 2.99 2.64
CA ASP A 467 -34.17 2.77 4.08
C ASP A 467 -33.03 3.43 4.88
N PRO A 468 -33.30 3.98 6.07
CA PRO A 468 -32.29 4.48 6.97
C PRO A 468 -31.25 3.41 7.25
N ALA A 469 -29.98 3.77 7.12
CA ALA A 469 -28.90 2.82 7.33
C ALA A 469 -27.64 3.47 7.92
N PRO A 470 -26.83 2.70 8.65
CA PRO A 470 -25.51 3.14 9.05
C PRO A 470 -24.68 3.54 7.82
N SER A 471 -24.26 4.81 7.76
CA SER A 471 -23.45 5.36 6.66
C SER A 471 -21.97 5.45 7.02
N SER A 472 -21.66 5.59 8.31
CA SER A 472 -20.28 5.47 8.78
C SER A 472 -20.25 5.13 10.27
N VAL A 473 -19.15 4.49 10.68
CA VAL A 473 -18.86 4.14 12.06
C VAL A 473 -17.41 4.45 12.38
N SER A 474 -17.15 4.92 13.60
CA SER A 474 -15.80 5.24 14.09
C SER A 474 -15.41 4.29 15.22
N LEU A 475 -14.18 3.81 15.17
CA LEU A 475 -13.58 2.88 16.11
C LEU A 475 -12.27 3.47 16.64
N VAL A 476 -11.93 3.18 17.88
CA VAL A 476 -10.64 3.55 18.49
C VAL A 476 -9.92 2.30 18.95
N ALA A 477 -8.81 1.98 18.30
CA ALA A 477 -8.09 0.73 18.54
C ALA A 477 -7.14 0.79 19.74
N ALA A 478 -6.71 1.96 20.16
CA ALA A 478 -5.63 2.12 21.14
C ALA A 478 -6.01 2.95 22.38
N HIS A 479 -7.30 3.05 22.72
CA HIS A 479 -7.76 3.81 23.86
C HIS A 479 -8.67 2.98 24.77
N ASP A 480 -8.60 3.20 26.08
CA ASP A 480 -9.49 2.71 27.16
C ASP A 480 -9.70 1.20 27.34
N ALA A 481 -9.14 0.35 26.50
CA ALA A 481 -9.20 -1.10 26.64
C ALA A 481 -8.03 -1.65 27.49
N GLY A 482 -8.21 -2.79 28.07
CA GLY A 482 -7.12 -3.57 28.69
C GLY A 482 -6.04 -3.93 27.65
N PRO A 483 -4.81 -4.25 28.08
CA PRO A 483 -3.68 -4.45 27.16
C PRO A 483 -3.91 -5.50 26.07
N ALA A 484 -4.49 -6.64 26.43
CA ALA A 484 -4.77 -7.72 25.48
C ALA A 484 -5.86 -7.33 24.46
N GLU A 485 -6.89 -6.66 24.93
CA GLU A 485 -7.98 -6.18 24.10
C GLU A 485 -7.52 -5.08 23.13
N ARG A 486 -6.67 -4.17 23.58
CA ARG A 486 -6.06 -3.15 22.75
C ARG A 486 -5.22 -3.76 21.62
N ALA A 487 -4.42 -4.78 21.89
CA ALA A 487 -3.67 -5.50 20.87
C ALA A 487 -4.60 -6.16 19.84
N ALA A 488 -5.70 -6.77 20.31
CA ALA A 488 -6.70 -7.39 19.45
C ALA A 488 -7.45 -6.35 18.60
N HIS A 489 -7.81 -5.18 19.16
CA HIS A 489 -8.41 -4.07 18.41
C HIS A 489 -7.50 -3.56 17.31
N MET A 490 -6.20 -3.36 17.59
CA MET A 490 -5.25 -2.93 16.56
C MET A 490 -5.07 -3.99 15.46
N ALA A 491 -5.03 -5.27 15.83
CA ALA A 491 -4.97 -6.36 14.85
C ALA A 491 -6.21 -6.41 13.95
N THR A 492 -7.40 -6.22 14.53
CA THR A 492 -8.67 -6.18 13.80
C THR A 492 -8.76 -4.94 12.92
N ALA A 493 -8.38 -3.75 13.43
CA ALA A 493 -8.32 -2.53 12.64
C ALA A 493 -7.42 -2.67 11.40
N ALA A 494 -6.26 -3.31 11.58
CA ALA A 494 -5.32 -3.57 10.48
C ALA A 494 -5.89 -4.50 9.40
N ALA A 495 -6.91 -5.31 9.75
CA ALA A 495 -7.47 -6.33 8.87
C ALA A 495 -8.70 -5.87 8.08
N PHE A 496 -9.25 -4.67 8.32
CA PHE A 496 -10.37 -4.17 7.53
C PHE A 496 -9.99 -3.93 6.06
N ASP A 497 -10.87 -4.38 5.18
CA ASP A 497 -10.77 -4.16 3.74
C ASP A 497 -12.08 -3.59 3.17
N PRO A 498 -12.02 -2.83 2.07
CA PRO A 498 -13.21 -2.46 1.32
C PRO A 498 -13.97 -3.70 0.82
N ILE A 499 -15.28 -3.56 0.67
CA ILE A 499 -16.20 -4.64 0.24
C ILE A 499 -16.22 -5.83 1.22
N GLN A 500 -15.80 -5.63 2.45
CA GLN A 500 -15.99 -6.57 3.55
C GLN A 500 -17.35 -6.33 4.19
N ALA A 501 -18.08 -7.43 4.50
CA ALA A 501 -19.33 -7.34 5.24
C ALA A 501 -19.07 -7.24 6.75
N ILE A 502 -19.84 -6.39 7.42
CA ILE A 502 -19.87 -6.26 8.88
C ILE A 502 -21.31 -6.22 9.36
N ASN A 503 -21.58 -6.79 10.54
CA ASN A 503 -22.84 -6.58 11.23
C ASN A 503 -22.74 -5.32 12.10
N ILE A 504 -23.83 -4.56 12.17
CA ILE A 504 -23.94 -3.38 13.03
C ILE A 504 -25.20 -3.53 13.86
N GLU A 505 -25.01 -3.57 15.16
CA GLU A 505 -26.10 -3.46 16.14
C GLU A 505 -26.24 -1.99 16.54
N TRP A 506 -27.43 -1.47 16.36
CA TRP A 506 -27.74 -0.07 16.62
C TRP A 506 -29.14 0.05 17.21
N ARG A 507 -29.23 0.48 18.47
CA ARG A 507 -30.51 0.62 19.22
C ARG A 507 -31.39 -0.61 19.19
N GLY A 508 -30.78 -1.82 19.19
CA GLY A 508 -31.51 -3.08 19.13
C GLY A 508 -31.96 -3.51 17.73
N GLU A 509 -31.52 -2.79 16.70
CA GLU A 509 -31.67 -3.19 15.30
C GLU A 509 -30.33 -3.75 14.77
N ASP A 510 -30.41 -4.78 13.94
CA ASP A 510 -29.28 -5.41 13.29
C ASP A 510 -29.24 -5.03 11.82
N ALA A 511 -28.12 -4.56 11.35
CA ALA A 511 -27.89 -4.25 9.93
C ALA A 511 -26.62 -4.96 9.43
N LEU A 512 -26.74 -5.66 8.30
CA LEU A 512 -25.58 -6.11 7.55
C LEU A 512 -25.15 -4.99 6.59
N ALA A 513 -23.95 -4.47 6.75
CA ALA A 513 -23.40 -3.42 5.92
C ALA A 513 -22.12 -3.87 5.19
N LEU A 514 -21.82 -3.23 4.07
CA LEU A 514 -20.54 -3.38 3.38
C LEU A 514 -19.68 -2.15 3.65
N ILE A 515 -18.40 -2.38 3.91
CA ILE A 515 -17.40 -1.33 4.03
C ILE A 515 -17.11 -0.79 2.62
N THR A 516 -17.39 0.49 2.39
CA THR A 516 -17.03 1.16 1.14
C THR A 516 -15.68 1.84 1.23
N GLN A 517 -15.32 2.34 2.41
CA GLN A 517 -14.04 3.00 2.63
C GLN A 517 -13.54 2.74 4.05
N VAL A 518 -12.25 2.51 4.16
CA VAL A 518 -11.51 2.40 5.42
C VAL A 518 -10.56 3.57 5.51
N THR A 519 -10.68 4.38 6.58
CA THR A 519 -9.74 5.47 6.87
C THR A 519 -9.11 5.24 8.23
N HIS A 520 -7.80 5.11 8.27
CA HIS A 520 -7.03 5.06 9.51
C HIS A 520 -6.37 6.41 9.75
N THR A 521 -6.55 6.96 10.94
CA THR A 521 -5.79 8.12 11.44
C THR A 521 -4.98 7.65 12.63
N ILE A 522 -3.66 7.68 12.48
CA ILE A 522 -2.73 7.04 13.40
C ILE A 522 -1.73 8.08 13.88
N THR A 523 -1.60 8.19 15.20
CA THR A 523 -0.54 8.93 15.87
C THR A 523 0.34 7.95 16.66
N PRO A 524 1.45 8.35 17.24
CA PRO A 524 2.25 7.46 18.09
C PRO A 524 1.47 6.80 19.23
N THR A 525 0.39 7.43 19.71
CA THR A 525 -0.36 7.00 20.89
C THR A 525 -1.79 6.58 20.59
N THR A 526 -2.37 6.99 19.47
CA THR A 526 -3.78 6.74 19.14
C THR A 526 -3.93 6.14 17.75
N TRP A 527 -4.91 5.28 17.57
CA TRP A 527 -5.29 4.73 16.27
C TRP A 527 -6.82 4.76 16.16
N LYS A 528 -7.30 5.66 15.32
CA LYS A 528 -8.71 5.77 14.97
C LYS A 528 -8.96 5.15 13.60
N THR A 529 -10.04 4.41 13.47
CA THR A 529 -10.49 3.83 12.21
C THR A 529 -11.91 4.29 11.95
N ARG A 530 -12.14 4.93 10.81
CA ARG A 530 -13.47 5.24 10.31
C ARG A 530 -13.78 4.32 9.14
N LEU A 531 -14.95 3.70 9.20
CA LEU A 531 -15.50 2.88 8.14
C LEU A 531 -16.69 3.62 7.53
N ASN A 532 -16.63 3.93 6.24
CA ASN A 532 -17.82 4.35 5.50
C ASN A 532 -18.52 3.10 4.99
N LEU A 533 -19.83 3.14 4.97
CA LEU A 533 -20.67 1.95 4.85
C LEU A 533 -21.74 2.15 3.78
N THR A 534 -22.22 1.04 3.24
CA THR A 534 -23.44 0.98 2.45
C THR A 534 -24.23 -0.26 2.82
N ASN A 535 -25.54 -0.12 2.83
CA ASN A 535 -26.49 -1.23 3.00
C ASN A 535 -27.02 -1.74 1.66
N ASN A 536 -26.50 -1.23 0.53
CA ASN A 536 -26.91 -1.66 -0.80
C ASN A 536 -26.74 -3.17 -0.96
N GLN A 537 -27.73 -3.91 -0.48
CA GLN A 537 -27.78 -5.36 -0.52
C GLN A 537 -28.55 -5.79 -1.76
N TYR A 538 -27.92 -6.59 -2.61
CA TYR A 538 -28.67 -7.39 -3.55
C TYR A 538 -29.52 -8.37 -2.75
N ARG A 539 -30.83 -8.15 -2.69
CA ARG A 539 -31.73 -9.13 -2.09
C ARG A 539 -31.71 -10.40 -2.94
N LYS A 540 -31.58 -11.53 -2.25
CA LYS A 540 -31.42 -12.86 -2.86
C LYS A 540 -32.61 -13.26 -3.74
N ASP A 541 -33.73 -12.61 -3.57
CA ASP A 541 -35.05 -13.00 -4.09
C ASP A 541 -35.52 -12.13 -5.27
N GLN A 542 -34.62 -11.29 -5.82
CA GLN A 542 -34.94 -10.53 -7.04
C GLN A 542 -34.35 -11.25 -8.26
N PRO A 543 -35.24 -11.65 -9.21
CA PRO A 543 -34.85 -12.42 -10.40
C PRO A 543 -33.91 -11.67 -11.35
#